data_84a9686b01b6e543f591347a05d4001a
#
_entry.id   84a9686b01b6e543f591347a05d4001a
#
_cell.length_a   1.000
_cell.length_b   1.000
_cell.length_c   1.000
_cell.angle_alpha   90.00
_cell.angle_beta   90.00
_cell.angle_gamma   90.00
#
_symmetry.space_group_name_H-M   'P 1'
#
loop_
_entity.id
_entity.type
_entity.pdbx_description
1 polymer ?
#
loop_
_entity_poly.entity_id
_entity_poly.type
_entity_poly.pdbx_seq_one_letter_code
_entity_poly.pdbx_strand_id
1 'polypeptide(L)'
;MDSKIKITTYVDSEKIHEESCVGSVSEQISSEKISYSDKNNKKIEIFIDKIKESVSIEKDDSKMYLAYTKTSNDYSTQYGQIKLETQLVNISKKTKNNLTLYEIVYNIHFGSNDKQKNKLKILVKNI
;
A
#
# COMPACT_ATOMS: atom_id res chain seq x y z
N MET A 1 -5.26 -14.01 13.41
CA MET A 1 -6.68 -13.66 13.49
C MET A 1 -7.14 -13.04 12.19
N ASP A 2 -8.19 -13.55 11.60
CA ASP A 2 -8.66 -13.07 10.29
C ASP A 2 -9.47 -11.79 10.41
N SER A 3 -9.35 -10.96 9.40
CA SER A 3 -10.07 -9.70 9.30
C SER A 3 -10.69 -9.57 7.92
N LYS A 4 -11.78 -8.84 7.84
CA LYS A 4 -12.32 -8.43 6.55
C LYS A 4 -11.59 -7.16 6.14
N ILE A 5 -11.06 -7.17 4.93
CA ILE A 5 -10.23 -6.08 4.42
C ILE A 5 -10.85 -5.56 3.13
N LYS A 6 -11.05 -4.26 3.06
CA LYS A 6 -11.51 -3.59 1.85
C LYS A 6 -10.40 -2.66 1.38
N ILE A 7 -9.94 -2.88 0.15
CA ILE A 7 -8.88 -2.10 -0.46
C ILE A 7 -9.48 -1.21 -1.53
N THR A 8 -9.21 0.09 -1.45
CA THR A 8 -9.65 1.05 -2.45
C THR A 8 -8.44 1.82 -2.94
N THR A 9 -8.26 1.88 -4.25
CA THR A 9 -7.14 2.57 -4.87
C THR A 9 -7.63 3.77 -5.67
N TYR A 10 -7.01 4.92 -5.45
CA TYR A 10 -7.28 6.16 -6.16
C TYR A 10 -6.05 6.60 -6.93
N VAL A 11 -6.26 7.08 -8.15
CA VAL A 11 -5.23 7.71 -8.97
C VAL A 11 -5.73 9.10 -9.33
N ASP A 12 -4.99 10.13 -8.96
CA ASP A 12 -5.34 11.54 -9.18
C ASP A 12 -6.78 11.85 -8.75
N SER A 13 -7.13 11.36 -7.56
CA SER A 13 -8.44 11.52 -6.90
C SER A 13 -9.59 10.73 -7.53
N GLU A 14 -9.32 9.90 -8.52
CA GLU A 14 -10.31 9.04 -9.14
C GLU A 14 -10.19 7.62 -8.61
N LYS A 15 -11.31 7.05 -8.15
CA LYS A 15 -11.32 5.66 -7.69
C LYS A 15 -11.21 4.73 -8.88
N ILE A 16 -10.12 3.96 -8.94
CA ILE A 16 -9.86 3.04 -10.06
C ILE A 16 -10.08 1.58 -9.70
N HIS A 17 -10.08 1.23 -8.42
CA HIS A 17 -10.19 -0.16 -8.00
C HIS A 17 -10.73 -0.24 -6.58
N GLU A 18 -11.59 -1.23 -6.35
CA GLU A 18 -12.10 -1.55 -5.03
C GLU A 18 -12.25 -3.06 -4.92
N GLU A 19 -11.76 -3.61 -3.83
CA GLU A 19 -11.75 -5.06 -3.64
C GLU A 19 -11.97 -5.38 -2.17
N SER A 20 -12.76 -6.43 -1.90
CA SER A 20 -12.96 -6.95 -0.55
C SER A 20 -12.38 -8.35 -0.44
N CYS A 21 -11.67 -8.61 0.62
CA CYS A 21 -10.99 -9.87 0.82
C CYS A 21 -10.86 -10.18 2.31
N VAL A 22 -10.33 -11.34 2.62
CA VAL A 22 -10.00 -11.74 3.99
C VAL A 22 -8.49 -11.76 4.13
N GLY A 23 -8.00 -11.23 5.23
CA GLY A 23 -6.58 -11.20 5.48
C GLY A 23 -6.29 -11.13 6.97
N SER A 24 -5.08 -10.72 7.29
CA SER A 24 -4.66 -10.59 8.69
C SER A 24 -3.83 -9.33 8.88
N VAL A 25 -3.89 -8.78 10.08
CA VAL A 25 -3.08 -7.64 10.49
C VAL A 25 -2.26 -8.05 11.71
N SER A 26 -0.96 -7.85 11.61
CA SER A 26 -0.04 -8.09 12.72
C SER A 26 0.54 -6.74 13.15
N GLU A 27 0.36 -6.38 14.40
CA GLU A 27 0.84 -5.12 14.93
C GLU A 27 1.92 -5.35 15.96
N GLN A 28 3.05 -4.67 15.79
CA GLN A 28 4.15 -4.65 16.73
C GLN A 28 4.42 -3.21 17.14
N ILE A 29 5.29 -3.01 18.13
CA ILE A 29 5.57 -1.68 18.65
C ILE A 29 6.09 -0.73 17.56
N SER A 30 6.97 -1.23 16.69
CA SER A 30 7.64 -0.42 15.67
C SER A 30 7.13 -0.63 14.25
N SER A 31 6.21 -1.59 14.03
CA SER A 31 5.75 -1.90 12.68
C SER A 31 4.37 -2.53 12.67
N GLU A 32 3.74 -2.49 11.51
CA GLU A 32 2.49 -3.19 11.25
C GLU A 32 2.59 -3.91 9.91
N LYS A 33 1.99 -5.07 9.84
CA LYS A 33 1.96 -5.86 8.61
C LYS A 33 0.52 -6.22 8.28
N ILE A 34 0.10 -5.90 7.07
CA ILE A 34 -1.22 -6.25 6.55
C ILE A 34 -1.00 -7.28 5.44
N SER A 35 -1.60 -8.46 5.58
CA SER A 35 -1.47 -9.55 4.61
C SER A 35 -2.84 -9.92 4.08
N TYR A 36 -2.97 -10.06 2.78
CA TYR A 36 -4.21 -10.54 2.17
C TYR A 36 -3.91 -11.19 0.81
N SER A 37 -4.89 -11.94 0.30
CA SER A 37 -4.83 -12.48 -1.06
C SER A 37 -5.81 -11.73 -1.92
N ASP A 38 -5.36 -11.28 -3.10
CA ASP A 38 -6.24 -10.57 -4.01
C ASP A 38 -7.16 -11.55 -4.76
N LYS A 39 -8.02 -11.03 -5.63
CA LYS A 39 -8.98 -11.84 -6.39
C LYS A 39 -8.32 -12.85 -7.33
N ASN A 40 -7.03 -12.68 -7.62
CA ASN A 40 -6.25 -13.60 -8.45
C ASN A 40 -5.41 -14.56 -7.60
N ASN A 41 -5.70 -14.66 -6.30
CA ASN A 41 -4.98 -15.50 -5.33
C ASN A 41 -3.51 -15.12 -5.18
N LYS A 42 -3.15 -13.89 -5.49
CA LYS A 42 -1.80 -13.40 -5.27
C LYS A 42 -1.70 -12.82 -3.88
N LYS A 43 -0.66 -13.21 -3.17
CA LYS A 43 -0.43 -12.74 -1.80
C LYS A 43 0.17 -11.34 -1.84
N ILE A 44 -0.44 -10.43 -1.11
CA ILE A 44 0.03 -9.06 -0.97
C ILE A 44 0.34 -8.81 0.50
N GLU A 45 1.51 -8.25 0.77
CA GLU A 45 1.93 -7.88 2.11
C GLU A 45 2.33 -6.42 2.13
N ILE A 46 1.76 -5.68 3.08
CA ILE A 46 2.04 -4.26 3.27
C ILE A 46 2.68 -4.10 4.63
N PHE A 47 3.93 -3.61 4.65
CA PHE A 47 4.67 -3.35 5.87
C PHE A 47 4.72 -1.84 6.11
N ILE A 48 4.31 -1.42 7.29
CA ILE A 48 4.41 -0.03 7.72
C ILE A 48 5.43 0.05 8.84
N ASP A 49 6.52 0.77 8.58
CA ASP A 49 7.56 1.02 9.59
C ASP A 49 7.22 2.34 10.28
N LYS A 50 6.86 2.26 11.55
CA LYS A 50 6.41 3.43 12.32
C LYS A 50 7.56 4.35 12.71
N ILE A 51 8.78 3.82 12.80
CA ILE A 51 9.95 4.59 13.20
C ILE A 51 10.53 5.36 12.03
N LYS A 52 10.75 4.68 10.91
CA LYS A 52 11.25 5.30 9.69
C LYS A 52 10.19 6.02 8.89
N GLU A 53 8.92 5.80 9.24
CA GLU A 53 7.77 6.31 8.49
C GLU A 53 7.89 5.93 7.02
N SER A 54 7.95 4.63 6.78
CA SER A 54 8.07 4.07 5.43
C SER A 54 7.08 2.94 5.23
N VAL A 55 6.81 2.61 3.98
CA VAL A 55 5.89 1.55 3.59
C VAL A 55 6.53 0.67 2.54
N SER A 56 6.41 -0.64 2.70
CA SER A 56 6.80 -1.61 1.66
C SER A 56 5.56 -2.36 1.23
N ILE A 57 5.35 -2.47 -0.07
CA ILE A 57 4.24 -3.25 -0.64
C ILE A 57 4.86 -4.36 -1.45
N GLU A 58 4.65 -5.61 -1.04
CA GLU A 58 5.17 -6.78 -1.72
C GLU A 58 4.03 -7.57 -2.35
N LYS A 59 4.17 -7.90 -3.62
CA LYS A 59 3.22 -8.71 -4.37
C LYS A 59 4.00 -9.67 -5.26
N ASP A 60 3.93 -10.97 -4.96
CA ASP A 60 4.70 -12.01 -5.65
C ASP A 60 6.19 -11.62 -5.73
N ASP A 61 6.68 -11.37 -6.95
CA ASP A 61 8.08 -11.01 -7.23
C ASP A 61 8.30 -9.50 -7.34
N SER A 62 7.30 -8.68 -7.03
CA SER A 62 7.42 -7.23 -7.09
C SER A 62 7.42 -6.64 -5.69
N LYS A 63 8.27 -5.65 -5.48
CA LYS A 63 8.34 -4.94 -4.21
C LYS A 63 8.41 -3.44 -4.49
N MET A 64 7.54 -2.69 -3.86
CA MET A 64 7.56 -1.23 -3.93
C MET A 64 7.86 -0.66 -2.55
N TYR A 65 8.86 0.17 -2.47
CA TYR A 65 9.26 0.84 -1.23
C TYR A 65 8.90 2.32 -1.30
N LEU A 66 8.22 2.82 -0.27
CA LEU A 66 7.76 4.19 -0.19
C LEU A 66 8.38 4.86 1.04
N ALA A 67 9.04 5.98 0.82
CA ALA A 67 9.61 6.81 1.89
C ALA A 67 9.36 8.28 1.55
N TYR A 68 9.51 9.16 2.53
CA TYR A 68 9.32 10.60 2.30
C TYR A 68 10.40 11.20 1.39
N THR A 69 11.55 10.55 1.28
CA THR A 69 12.55 10.88 0.26
C THR A 69 12.21 10.09 -1.02
N LYS A 70 12.55 10.65 -2.17
CA LYS A 70 12.32 9.95 -3.44
C LYS A 70 13.13 8.65 -3.47
N THR A 71 12.47 7.58 -3.86
CA THR A 71 13.05 6.24 -3.89
C THR A 71 12.84 5.61 -5.25
N SER A 72 13.89 5.02 -5.80
CA SER A 72 13.83 4.31 -7.07
C SER A 72 13.46 2.86 -6.81
N ASN A 73 12.45 2.37 -7.52
CA ASN A 73 11.98 1.00 -7.41
C ASN A 73 12.05 0.30 -8.76
N ASP A 74 12.46 -0.96 -8.76
CA ASP A 74 12.39 -1.80 -9.94
C ASP A 74 11.06 -2.54 -9.92
N TYR A 75 10.26 -2.35 -10.95
CA TYR A 75 8.94 -2.94 -11.05
C TYR A 75 8.89 -3.89 -12.24
N SER A 76 8.56 -5.16 -11.99
CA SER A 76 8.47 -6.18 -13.04
C SER A 76 7.14 -6.11 -13.76
N THR A 77 7.18 -6.07 -15.07
CA THR A 77 5.99 -6.11 -15.92
C THR A 77 6.17 -7.20 -16.98
N GLN A 78 5.10 -7.49 -17.71
CA GLN A 78 5.18 -8.44 -18.84
C GLN A 78 6.10 -7.93 -19.95
N TYR A 79 6.44 -6.66 -19.98
CA TYR A 79 7.33 -6.05 -20.96
C TYR A 79 8.76 -5.87 -20.45
N GLY A 80 9.06 -6.42 -19.26
CA GLY A 80 10.36 -6.30 -18.63
C GLY A 80 10.30 -5.45 -17.36
N GLN A 81 11.47 -5.06 -16.87
CA GLN A 81 11.55 -4.24 -15.67
C GLN A 81 11.58 -2.78 -16.02
N ILE A 82 10.80 -2.00 -15.27
CA ILE A 82 10.83 -0.54 -15.35
C ILE A 82 11.20 0.03 -14.00
N LYS A 83 11.90 1.16 -14.02
CA LYS A 83 12.22 1.88 -12.80
C LYS A 83 11.15 2.92 -12.53
N LEU A 84 10.57 2.87 -11.34
CA LEU A 84 9.60 3.86 -10.87
C LEU A 84 10.21 4.62 -9.72
N GLU A 85 10.16 5.94 -9.81
CA GLU A 85 10.57 6.79 -8.69
C GLU A 85 9.32 7.14 -7.90
N THR A 86 9.32 6.84 -6.62
CA THR A 86 8.17 7.04 -5.74
C THR A 86 8.54 7.94 -4.58
N GLN A 87 7.53 8.57 -3.99
CA GLN A 87 7.71 9.40 -2.82
C GLN A 87 6.45 9.34 -1.97
N LEU A 88 6.62 8.98 -0.72
CA LEU A 88 5.52 8.95 0.24
C LEU A 88 5.13 10.38 0.59
N VAL A 89 3.83 10.66 0.61
CA VAL A 89 3.28 11.96 0.96
C VAL A 89 2.70 11.95 2.37
N ASN A 90 1.94 10.89 2.70
CA ASN A 90 1.30 10.79 4.00
C ASN A 90 0.91 9.36 4.33
N ILE A 91 0.97 9.03 5.60
CA ILE A 91 0.43 7.80 6.16
C ILE A 91 -0.48 8.21 7.30
N SER A 92 -1.71 7.69 7.32
CA SER A 92 -2.58 7.90 8.47
C SER A 92 -3.28 6.61 8.87
N LYS A 93 -3.61 6.52 10.13
CA LYS A 93 -4.31 5.38 10.71
C LYS A 93 -5.36 5.91 11.67
N LYS A 94 -6.60 5.51 11.48
CA LYS A 94 -7.71 5.87 12.36
C LYS A 94 -8.44 4.62 12.79
N THR A 95 -8.67 4.50 14.09
CA THR A 95 -9.38 3.35 14.65
C THR A 95 -10.62 3.82 15.38
N LYS A 96 -11.75 3.18 15.09
CA LYS A 96 -13.01 3.45 15.79
C LYS A 96 -13.79 2.14 15.89
N ASN A 97 -14.11 1.74 17.12
CA ASN A 97 -14.76 0.45 17.39
C ASN A 97 -13.93 -0.71 16.83
N ASN A 98 -14.51 -1.53 15.95
CA ASN A 98 -13.79 -2.66 15.33
C ASN A 98 -13.21 -2.31 13.96
N LEU A 99 -13.23 -1.03 13.58
CA LEU A 99 -12.78 -0.61 12.26
C LEU A 99 -11.48 0.15 12.37
N THR A 100 -10.53 -0.17 11.51
CA THR A 100 -9.28 0.56 11.37
C THR A 100 -9.13 0.96 9.91
N LEU A 101 -8.92 2.25 9.67
CA LEU A 101 -8.69 2.78 8.34
C LEU A 101 -7.26 3.24 8.20
N TYR A 102 -6.55 2.66 7.24
CA TYR A 102 -5.21 3.10 6.85
C TYR A 102 -5.34 3.89 5.54
N GLU A 103 -4.68 5.02 5.47
CA GLU A 103 -4.57 5.78 4.22
C GLU A 103 -3.09 6.01 3.93
N ILE A 104 -2.65 5.59 2.75
CA ILE A 104 -1.28 5.75 2.30
C ILE A 104 -1.34 6.57 1.01
N VAL A 105 -0.76 7.77 1.04
CA VAL A 105 -0.73 8.67 -0.10
C VAL A 105 0.71 8.77 -0.59
N TYR A 106 0.93 8.53 -1.87
CA TYR A 106 2.26 8.60 -2.45
C TYR A 106 2.19 9.09 -3.89
N ASN A 107 3.32 9.59 -4.37
CA ASN A 107 3.46 10.02 -5.76
C ASN A 107 4.35 9.05 -6.51
N ILE A 108 4.01 8.83 -7.78
CA ILE A 108 4.89 8.16 -8.73
C ILE A 108 5.36 9.24 -9.69
N HIS A 109 6.67 9.39 -9.82
CA HIS A 109 7.26 10.39 -10.69
C HIS A 109 7.65 9.76 -12.03
N PHE A 110 7.18 10.38 -13.11
CA PHE A 110 7.49 9.95 -14.46
C PHE A 110 8.33 11.07 -15.11
N GLY A 111 9.64 10.93 -15.09
CA GLY A 111 10.52 11.95 -15.58
C GLY A 111 10.60 13.15 -14.63
N SER A 112 11.03 14.30 -15.13
CA SER A 112 11.34 15.46 -14.29
C SER A 112 10.12 16.30 -13.88
N ASN A 113 9.04 16.27 -14.68
CA ASN A 113 7.92 17.18 -14.47
C ASN A 113 6.56 16.51 -14.24
N ASP A 114 6.46 15.22 -14.53
CA ASP A 114 5.18 14.51 -14.40
C ASP A 114 5.14 13.64 -13.16
N LYS A 115 4.05 13.75 -12.43
CA LYS A 115 3.82 12.88 -11.27
C LYS A 115 2.36 12.45 -11.22
N GLN A 116 2.15 11.25 -10.72
CA GLN A 116 0.83 10.70 -10.49
C GLN A 116 0.63 10.57 -8.98
N LYS A 117 -0.47 11.10 -8.47
CA LYS A 117 -0.80 10.98 -7.06
C LYS A 117 -1.63 9.72 -6.85
N ASN A 118 -1.18 8.88 -5.96
CA ASN A 118 -1.86 7.63 -5.63
C ASN A 118 -2.29 7.63 -4.17
N LYS A 119 -3.45 7.08 -3.91
CA LYS A 119 -3.95 6.90 -2.56
C LYS A 119 -4.45 5.48 -2.40
N LEU A 120 -3.97 4.82 -1.37
CA LEU A 120 -4.39 3.47 -1.01
C LEU A 120 -5.14 3.55 0.31
N LYS A 121 -6.42 3.19 0.29
CA LYS A 121 -7.24 3.09 1.49
C LYS A 121 -7.42 1.62 1.84
N ILE A 122 -7.12 1.29 3.08
CA ILE A 122 -7.28 -0.08 3.58
C ILE A 122 -8.18 -0.02 4.80
N LEU A 123 -9.40 -0.51 4.66
CA LEU A 123 -10.34 -0.59 5.76
C LEU A 123 -10.33 -2.01 6.31
N VAL A 124 -9.98 -2.14 7.58
CA VAL A 124 -9.88 -3.43 8.25
C VAL A 124 -11.00 -3.53 9.27
N LYS A 125 -11.80 -4.58 9.16
CA LYS A 125 -12.82 -4.91 10.14
C LYS A 125 -12.42 -6.20 10.83
N ASN A 126 -12.23 -6.15 12.13
CA ASN A 126 -11.92 -7.34 12.91
C ASN A 126 -13.18 -8.21 13.04
N ILE A 127 -12.99 -9.49 12.83
CA ILE A 127 -14.09 -10.46 12.92
C ILE A 127 -14.16 -11.04 14.33
#